data_9a3116ce6d130dec0a821d17a523782a
#
_entry.id   9a3116ce6d130dec0a821d17a523782a
#
_cell.length_a   1.000
_cell.length_b   1.000
_cell.length_c   1.000
_cell.angle_alpha   90.00
_cell.angle_beta   90.00
_cell.angle_gamma   90.00
#
_symmetry.space_group_name_H-M   'P 1'
#
loop_
_entity.id
_entity.type
_entity.pdbx_description
1 polymer ?
#
loop_
_entity_poly.entity_id
_entity_poly.type
_entity_poly.pdbx_seq_one_letter_code
_entity_poly.pdbx_strand_id
1 'polypeptide(L)' 'MNIYWCHEKNEDYGLYVKALTRGRAKVLYADYIECRLIDVRTGISKRGINGDFEGVVDDPKELEKYGLIYDEEEEW' A
#
# COMPACT_ATOMS: atom_id res chain seq x y z
N MET A 1 -8.63 10.52 0.68
CA MET A 1 -8.06 9.18 0.42
C MET A 1 -6.77 9.01 1.21
N ASN A 2 -6.43 7.78 1.53
CA ASN A 2 -5.25 7.49 2.34
C ASN A 2 -4.38 6.49 1.63
N ILE A 3 -3.13 6.36 2.09
CA ILE A 3 -2.24 5.31 1.61
C ILE A 3 -2.00 4.35 2.74
N TYR A 4 -2.17 3.07 2.45
CA TYR A 4 -1.99 2.00 3.42
C TYR A 4 -0.85 1.10 2.98
N TRP A 5 -0.06 0.63 3.96
CA TRP A 5 0.94 -0.39 3.71
C TRP A 5 0.26 -1.75 3.91
N CYS A 6 0.26 -2.57 2.89
CA CYS A 6 -0.42 -3.86 2.94
C CYS A 6 0.58 -4.98 2.69
N HIS A 7 0.41 -6.07 3.42
CA HIS A 7 1.25 -7.25 3.22
C HIS A 7 0.46 -8.47 3.68
N GLU A 8 0.92 -9.64 3.27
CA GLU A 8 0.37 -10.86 3.80
C GLU A 8 0.96 -11.14 5.16
N LYS A 9 0.20 -11.81 6.01
CA LYS A 9 0.73 -12.20 7.31
C LYS A 9 1.92 -13.11 7.08
N ASN A 10 2.94 -12.98 7.94
CA ASN A 10 4.17 -13.74 7.85
C ASN A 10 5.06 -13.35 6.69
N GLU A 11 4.75 -12.27 5.96
CA GLU A 11 5.60 -11.77 4.90
C GLU A 11 6.16 -10.42 5.28
N ASP A 12 7.43 -10.21 4.97
CA ASP A 12 8.04 -8.91 5.20
C ASP A 12 7.80 -7.93 4.05
N TYR A 13 7.47 -8.46 2.90
CA TYR A 13 7.30 -7.67 1.70
C TYR A 13 5.84 -7.27 1.54
N GLY A 14 5.62 -6.06 1.10
CA GLY A 14 4.27 -5.58 0.88
C GLY A 14 4.23 -4.47 -0.15
N LEU A 15 3.07 -3.86 -0.29
CA LEU A 15 2.86 -2.79 -1.26
C LEU A 15 2.05 -1.69 -0.61
N TYR A 16 2.17 -0.49 -1.18
CA TYR A 16 1.33 0.62 -0.80
C TYR A 16 0.06 0.61 -1.62
N VAL A 17 -1.06 0.92 -0.99
CA VAL A 17 -2.36 0.92 -1.65
C VAL A 17 -3.09 2.22 -1.31
N LYS A 18 -3.57 2.92 -2.33
CA LYS A 18 -4.42 4.08 -2.15
C LYS A 18 -5.86 3.60 -2.00
N ALA A 19 -6.53 4.02 -0.95
CA ALA A 19 -7.90 3.61 -0.74
C ALA A 19 -8.61 4.59 0.19
N LEU A 20 -9.92 4.58 0.15
CA LEU A 20 -10.72 5.43 1.03
C LEU A 20 -10.73 4.90 2.45
N THR A 21 -10.69 3.59 2.61
CA THR A 21 -10.72 2.97 3.93
C THR A 21 -9.76 1.81 3.99
N ARG A 22 -9.47 1.39 5.22
CA ARG A 22 -8.61 0.23 5.45
C ARG A 22 -9.20 -1.02 4.80
N GLY A 23 -10.50 -1.21 4.92
CA GLY A 23 -11.15 -2.39 4.34
C GLY A 23 -11.00 -2.42 2.83
N ARG A 24 -11.15 -1.26 2.18
CA ARG A 24 -10.94 -1.19 0.75
C ARG A 24 -9.51 -1.51 0.36
N ALA A 25 -8.56 -1.02 1.16
CA ALA A 25 -7.15 -1.29 0.88
C ALA A 25 -6.87 -2.79 0.93
N LYS A 26 -7.44 -3.48 1.91
CA LYS A 26 -7.23 -4.92 2.02
C LYS A 26 -7.80 -5.66 0.81
N VAL A 27 -8.97 -5.28 0.36
CA VAL A 27 -9.59 -5.91 -0.80
C VAL A 27 -8.75 -5.69 -2.05
N LEU A 28 -8.30 -4.45 -2.24
CA LEU A 28 -7.50 -4.13 -3.42
C LEU A 28 -6.18 -4.89 -3.42
N TYR A 29 -5.55 -4.99 -2.27
CA TYR A 29 -4.29 -5.70 -2.17
C TYR A 29 -4.48 -7.20 -2.41
N ALA A 30 -5.48 -7.79 -1.76
CA ALA A 30 -5.75 -9.21 -1.92
C ALA A 30 -6.03 -9.57 -3.37
N ASP A 31 -6.78 -8.70 -4.05
CA ASP A 31 -7.11 -8.91 -5.45
C ASP A 31 -5.88 -8.80 -6.34
N TYR A 32 -5.01 -7.85 -6.01
CA TYR A 32 -3.84 -7.58 -6.83
C TYR A 32 -2.85 -8.75 -6.79
N ILE A 33 -2.59 -9.30 -5.61
CA ILE A 33 -1.63 -10.39 -5.48
C ILE A 33 -2.30 -11.76 -5.42
N GLU A 34 -3.63 -11.79 -5.48
CA GLU A 34 -4.41 -13.04 -5.52
C GLU A 34 -4.20 -13.88 -4.27
N CYS A 35 -4.29 -13.24 -3.11
CA CYS A 35 -4.24 -13.96 -1.85
C CYS A 35 -5.60 -13.83 -1.16
N ARG A 36 -5.75 -14.53 -0.05
CA ARG A 36 -7.00 -14.49 0.70
C ARG A 36 -7.05 -13.23 1.54
N LEU A 37 -8.24 -12.62 1.58
CA LEU A 37 -8.42 -11.40 2.33
C LEU A 37 -8.04 -11.54 3.79
N ILE A 38 -8.32 -12.68 4.38
CA ILE A 38 -8.05 -12.90 5.80
C ILE A 38 -6.56 -12.88 6.10
N ASP A 39 -5.72 -13.07 5.08
CA ASP A 39 -4.28 -13.07 5.27
C ASP A 39 -3.65 -11.70 5.12
N VAL A 40 -4.43 -10.69 4.78
CA VAL A 40 -3.88 -9.35 4.55
C VAL A 40 -3.79 -8.58 5.85
N ARG A 41 -2.65 -7.92 6.06
CA ARG A 41 -2.43 -7.01 7.17
C ARG A 41 -2.18 -5.62 6.64
N THR A 42 -2.74 -4.61 7.27
CA THR A 42 -2.59 -3.24 6.80
C THR A 42 -2.24 -2.30 7.93
N GLY A 43 -1.54 -1.25 7.58
CA GLY A 43 -1.31 -0.12 8.46
C GLY A 43 -1.38 1.16 7.65
N ILE A 44 -1.81 2.25 8.26
CA ILE A 44 -1.93 3.50 7.52
C ILE A 44 -0.54 4.12 7.41
N SER A 45 -0.20 4.60 6.22
CA SER A 45 1.08 5.22 5.96
C SER A 45 0.96 6.71 5.72
N LYS A 46 -0.13 7.15 5.08
CA LYS A 46 -0.32 8.56 4.78
C LYS A 46 -1.81 8.85 4.74
N ARG A 47 -2.22 9.94 5.39
CA ARG A 47 -3.62 10.33 5.42
C ARG A 47 -3.86 11.52 4.52
N GLY A 48 -5.06 11.61 3.98
CA GLY A 48 -5.53 12.81 3.34
C GLY A 48 -4.80 13.20 2.08
N ILE A 49 -4.47 12.23 1.24
CA ILE A 49 -3.84 12.55 -0.04
C ILE A 49 -4.91 12.89 -1.07
N ASN A 50 -4.50 13.68 -2.05
CA ASN A 50 -5.34 13.92 -3.22
C ASN A 50 -5.14 12.78 -4.18
N GLY A 51 -6.22 12.12 -4.55
CA GLY A 51 -6.12 11.02 -5.49
C GLY A 51 -7.48 10.77 -6.10
N ASP A 52 -7.49 10.39 -7.35
CA ASP A 52 -8.71 10.14 -8.07
C ASP A 52 -9.09 8.68 -8.11
N PHE A 53 -8.14 7.80 -7.91
CA PHE A 53 -8.38 6.37 -8.07
C PHE A 53 -7.82 5.60 -6.90
N GLU A 54 -8.54 4.57 -6.48
CA GLU A 54 -8.02 3.60 -5.55
C GLU A 54 -7.20 2.57 -6.32
N GLY A 55 -6.16 2.04 -5.68
CA GLY A 55 -5.36 1.00 -6.30
C GLY A 55 -4.00 0.89 -5.69
N VAL A 56 -3.25 -0.11 -6.15
CA VAL A 56 -1.89 -0.34 -5.69
C VAL A 56 -0.99 0.72 -6.29
N VAL A 57 -0.12 1.28 -5.46
CA VAL A 57 0.83 2.30 -5.88
C VAL A 57 2.20 1.63 -5.93
N ASP A 58 2.68 1.36 -7.13
CA ASP A 58 3.97 0.71 -7.29
C ASP A 58 4.98 1.57 -8.02
N ASP A 59 4.63 2.82 -8.33
CA ASP A 59 5.54 3.74 -9.02
C ASP A 59 6.38 4.48 -7.97
N PRO A 60 7.71 4.30 -7.97
CA PRO A 60 8.55 4.98 -6.99
C PRO A 60 8.42 6.50 -7.02
N LYS A 61 8.17 7.07 -8.19
CA LYS A 61 8.02 8.52 -8.29
C LYS A 61 6.76 9.00 -7.59
N GLU A 62 5.70 8.24 -7.70
CA GLU A 62 4.46 8.59 -7.03
C GLU A 62 4.62 8.46 -5.52
N LEU A 63 5.29 7.42 -5.06
CA LEU A 63 5.53 7.24 -3.64
C LEU A 63 6.39 8.36 -3.09
N GLU A 64 7.38 8.78 -3.85
CA GLU A 64 8.24 9.87 -3.42
C GLU A 64 7.44 11.16 -3.28
N LYS A 65 6.49 11.38 -4.17
CA LYS A 65 5.64 12.56 -4.12
C LYS A 65 4.86 12.63 -2.82
N TYR A 66 4.51 11.49 -2.24
CA TYR A 66 3.78 11.44 -0.99
C TYR A 66 4.70 11.32 0.23
N GLY A 67 6.00 11.35 0.02
CA GLY A 67 6.94 11.21 1.12
C GLY A 67 7.19 9.79 1.56
N LEU A 68 6.83 8.83 0.72
CA LEU A 68 7.00 7.41 1.02
C LEU A 68 8.08 6.87 0.09
N ILE A 69 9.24 6.55 0.65
CA ILE A 69 10.38 6.17 -0.16
C ILE A 69 10.75 4.74 0.20
N TYR A 70 11.02 3.94 -0.82
CA TYR A 70 11.51 2.61 -0.57
C TYR A 70 12.91 2.71 0.01
N ASP A 71 13.25 1.76 0.86
CA ASP A 71 14.50 1.79 1.54
C ASP A 71 15.61 1.06 0.82
N GLU A 72 15.30 0.47 -0.31
CA GLU A 72 16.28 -0.39 -0.92
C GLU A 72 17.50 0.34 -1.37
N GLU A 73 17.41 1.64 -1.52
CA GLU A 73 18.56 2.35 -2.03
C GLU A 73 19.56 2.65 -0.96
N GLU A 74 19.25 2.51 0.28
CA GLU A 74 20.26 2.89 1.18
C GLU A 74 21.07 1.75 1.59
N GLU A 75 21.10 0.82 1.01
CA GLU A 75 21.98 -0.02 1.30
C GLU A 75 23.21 0.24 0.97
N TRP A 76 23.55 0.74 0.83
CA TRP A 76 24.64 0.76 0.84
C TRP A 76 25.46 0.53 0.48
#